data_ad935e04e77a7afe45f323c3a2de0cfa
#
_entry.id   ad935e04e77a7afe45f323c3a2de0cfa
#
_cell.length_a   1.000
_cell.length_b   1.000
_cell.length_c   1.000
_cell.angle_alpha   90.00
_cell.angle_beta   90.00
_cell.angle_gamma   90.00
#
_symmetry.space_group_name_H-M   'P 1'
#
loop_
_entity.id
_entity.type
_entity.pdbx_description
1 polymer ?
#
loop_
_entity_poly.entity_id
_entity_poly.type
_entity_poly.pdbx_seq_one_letter_code
_entity_poly.pdbx_strand_id
1 'polypeptide(L)'
;ARFDYQDERVRQCQYLADGLTANGVPVVQPAGGHGIYIDVDKFFNYKRGHESFAGQALSLEMIHRYGIRCSELGDFSMEYDLKTPEQQKEVCNVVRLAINRSQFSKQHMDYIIAALTQLYKDRDTVPNLKITFGHTLPMRHFHAWAEPYAPSKEEMCDEGNYENK
;
A
#
# COMPACT_ATOMS: atom_id res chain seq x y z
N ALA A 1 4.31 -33.37 -7.41
CA ALA A 1 4.53 -31.94 -7.15
C ALA A 1 5.28 -31.80 -5.80
N ARG A 2 6.35 -31.01 -5.76
CA ARG A 2 7.09 -30.76 -4.50
C ARG A 2 6.34 -29.66 -3.75
N PHE A 3 5.68 -30.03 -2.66
CA PHE A 3 4.93 -29.13 -1.81
C PHE A 3 5.84 -28.27 -0.90
N ASP A 4 7.04 -28.77 -0.59
CA ASP A 4 8.05 -28.12 0.25
C ASP A 4 8.30 -26.65 -0.14
N TYR A 5 8.28 -26.36 -1.44
CA TYR A 5 8.47 -25.03 -1.96
C TYR A 5 7.27 -24.09 -1.68
N GLN A 6 6.06 -24.61 -1.84
CA GLN A 6 4.84 -23.81 -1.58
C GLN A 6 4.66 -23.57 -0.08
N ASP A 7 4.95 -24.59 0.73
CA ASP A 7 4.90 -24.50 2.20
C ASP A 7 5.89 -23.46 2.74
N GLU A 8 7.11 -23.41 2.18
CA GLU A 8 8.07 -22.37 2.54
C GLU A 8 7.59 -20.98 2.20
N ARG A 9 6.98 -20.80 1.04
CA ARG A 9 6.48 -19.51 0.59
C ARG A 9 5.30 -19.01 1.43
N VAL A 10 4.37 -19.89 1.77
CA VAL A 10 3.25 -19.60 2.68
C VAL A 10 3.80 -19.21 4.06
N ARG A 11 4.80 -19.95 4.56
CA ARG A 11 5.44 -19.67 5.84
C ARG A 11 6.15 -18.31 5.85
N GLN A 12 6.82 -17.94 4.77
CA GLN A 12 7.43 -16.61 4.63
C GLN A 12 6.39 -15.49 4.62
N CYS A 13 5.28 -15.66 3.88
CA CYS A 13 4.18 -14.71 3.90
C CYS A 13 3.58 -14.56 5.30
N GLN A 14 3.33 -15.69 5.98
CA GLN A 14 2.79 -15.67 7.34
C GLN A 14 3.75 -14.99 8.33
N TYR A 15 5.05 -15.32 8.26
CA TYR A 15 6.07 -14.70 9.10
C TYR A 15 6.09 -13.18 8.95
N LEU A 16 6.04 -12.69 7.70
CA LEU A 16 6.03 -11.26 7.41
C LEU A 16 4.74 -10.59 7.91
N ALA A 17 3.60 -11.22 7.66
CA ALA A 17 2.29 -10.72 8.11
C ALA A 17 2.20 -10.64 9.64
N ASP A 18 2.62 -11.69 10.33
CA ASP A 18 2.62 -11.75 11.80
C ASP A 18 3.54 -10.69 12.40
N GLY A 19 4.76 -10.55 11.85
CA GLY A 19 5.71 -9.55 12.29
C GLY A 19 5.21 -8.11 12.12
N LEU A 20 4.56 -7.82 11.01
CA LEU A 20 3.98 -6.50 10.77
C LEU A 20 2.77 -6.24 11.67
N THR A 21 1.86 -7.22 11.80
CA THR A 21 0.68 -7.12 12.66
C THR A 21 1.07 -6.93 14.14
N ALA A 22 2.08 -7.66 14.60
CA ALA A 22 2.60 -7.52 15.97
C ALA A 22 3.16 -6.12 16.27
N ASN A 23 3.59 -5.39 15.23
CA ASN A 23 4.05 -4.01 15.31
C ASN A 23 2.97 -2.97 14.96
N GLY A 24 1.71 -3.38 14.85
CA GLY A 24 0.55 -2.52 14.61
C GLY A 24 0.36 -2.09 13.16
N VAL A 25 1.18 -2.57 12.22
CA VAL A 25 1.00 -2.28 10.78
C VAL A 25 -0.21 -3.06 10.26
N PRO A 26 -1.20 -2.39 9.64
CA PRO A 26 -2.41 -3.05 9.19
C PRO A 26 -2.16 -3.89 7.94
N VAL A 27 -2.28 -5.20 8.09
CA VAL A 27 -2.14 -6.20 7.02
C VAL A 27 -3.48 -6.88 6.79
N VAL A 28 -3.85 -7.07 5.53
CA VAL A 28 -5.04 -7.84 5.16
C VAL A 28 -4.87 -9.29 5.58
N GLN A 29 -5.86 -9.83 6.28
CA GLN A 29 -5.87 -11.20 6.78
C GLN A 29 -6.99 -12.03 6.12
N PRO A 30 -6.80 -13.34 5.93
CA PRO A 30 -5.57 -14.10 6.19
C PRO A 30 -4.44 -13.75 5.21
N ALA A 31 -3.19 -13.98 5.60
CA ALA A 31 -2.04 -13.75 4.74
C ALA A 31 -2.12 -14.60 3.46
N GLY A 32 -1.73 -14.02 2.34
CA GLY A 32 -1.73 -14.71 1.06
C GLY A 32 -0.59 -15.73 0.91
N GLY A 33 -0.64 -16.53 -0.16
CA GLY A 33 0.38 -17.54 -0.46
C GLY A 33 1.55 -17.03 -1.30
N HIS A 34 1.56 -15.77 -1.75
CA HIS A 34 2.62 -15.23 -2.63
C HIS A 34 3.00 -13.78 -2.32
N GLY A 35 2.39 -13.20 -1.32
CA GLY A 35 2.62 -11.84 -0.89
C GLY A 35 1.68 -11.44 0.23
N ILE A 36 1.93 -10.30 0.80
CA ILE A 36 1.06 -9.67 1.79
C ILE A 36 0.52 -8.35 1.24
N TYR A 37 -0.57 -7.88 1.81
CA TYR A 37 -1.25 -6.66 1.41
C TYR A 37 -1.38 -5.75 2.62
N ILE A 38 -0.84 -4.54 2.51
CA ILE A 38 -1.01 -3.47 3.49
C ILE A 38 -2.35 -2.80 3.19
N ASP A 39 -3.21 -2.68 4.18
CA ASP A 39 -4.45 -1.91 4.10
C ASP A 39 -4.11 -0.42 4.23
N VAL A 40 -4.20 0.31 3.12
CA VAL A 40 -3.75 1.71 3.04
C VAL A 40 -4.64 2.63 3.87
N ASP A 41 -5.94 2.40 3.85
CA ASP A 41 -6.90 3.24 4.58
C ASP A 41 -6.64 3.14 6.09
N LYS A 42 -6.47 1.93 6.61
CA LYS A 42 -6.09 1.72 8.01
C LYS A 42 -4.68 2.21 8.32
N PHE A 43 -3.74 2.11 7.38
CA PHE A 43 -2.37 2.58 7.57
C PHE A 43 -2.35 4.09 7.88
N PHE A 44 -3.18 4.87 7.21
CA PHE A 44 -3.32 6.30 7.43
C PHE A 44 -4.49 6.69 8.36
N ASN A 45 -5.05 5.72 9.11
CA ASN A 45 -6.16 5.95 10.04
C ASN A 45 -7.39 6.58 9.39
N TYR A 46 -7.69 6.24 8.13
CA TYR A 46 -8.79 6.80 7.33
C TYR A 46 -8.76 8.34 7.17
N LYS A 47 -7.59 8.97 7.33
CA LYS A 47 -7.43 10.42 7.26
C LYS A 47 -7.10 10.95 5.88
N ARG A 48 -7.01 10.07 4.88
CA ARG A 48 -6.64 10.44 3.51
C ARG A 48 -7.72 10.03 2.54
N GLY A 49 -8.20 11.02 1.76
CA GLY A 49 -9.12 10.77 0.67
C GLY A 49 -8.45 10.04 -0.51
N HIS A 50 -9.27 9.44 -1.34
CA HIS A 50 -8.82 8.69 -2.54
C HIS A 50 -8.02 9.56 -3.53
N GLU A 51 -8.29 10.87 -3.58
CA GLU A 51 -7.58 11.85 -4.41
C GLU A 51 -6.13 12.08 -3.98
N SER A 52 -5.77 11.67 -2.76
CA SER A 52 -4.41 11.79 -2.23
C SER A 52 -3.45 10.74 -2.77
N PHE A 53 -3.96 9.69 -3.44
CA PHE A 53 -3.21 8.54 -3.92
C PHE A 53 -2.23 7.98 -2.86
N ALA A 54 -2.73 7.84 -1.64
CA ALA A 54 -1.92 7.48 -0.46
C ALA A 54 -1.17 6.16 -0.62
N GLY A 55 -1.76 5.16 -1.29
CA GLY A 55 -1.11 3.88 -1.57
C GLY A 55 0.11 4.03 -2.48
N GLN A 56 0.00 4.87 -3.51
CA GLN A 56 1.12 5.17 -4.39
C GLN A 56 2.21 5.95 -3.66
N ALA A 57 1.84 6.92 -2.82
CA ALA A 57 2.78 7.65 -2.00
C ALA A 57 3.53 6.72 -1.03
N LEU A 58 2.82 5.80 -0.37
CA LEU A 58 3.42 4.78 0.48
C LEU A 58 4.42 3.92 -0.29
N SER A 59 4.07 3.51 -1.51
CA SER A 59 4.95 2.70 -2.38
C SER A 59 6.24 3.45 -2.76
N LEU A 60 6.13 4.73 -3.05
CA LEU A 60 7.29 5.58 -3.38
C LEU A 60 8.19 5.82 -2.16
N GLU A 61 7.61 6.06 -0.98
CA GLU A 61 8.37 6.23 0.26
C GLU A 61 9.08 4.94 0.69
N MET A 62 8.48 3.79 0.46
CA MET A 62 9.12 2.49 0.70
C MET A 62 10.39 2.30 -0.13
N ILE A 63 10.34 2.65 -1.42
CA ILE A 63 11.53 2.54 -2.29
C ILE A 63 12.53 3.65 -1.98
N HIS A 64 12.07 4.86 -1.74
CA HIS A 64 12.93 6.02 -1.50
C HIS A 64 13.72 5.91 -0.19
N ARG A 65 13.04 5.57 0.93
CA ARG A 65 13.68 5.52 2.25
C ARG A 65 14.39 4.19 2.54
N TYR A 66 13.86 3.09 2.01
CA TYR A 66 14.29 1.75 2.43
C TYR A 66 14.73 0.83 1.30
N GLY A 67 14.64 1.28 0.04
CA GLY A 67 14.97 0.45 -1.12
C GLY A 67 14.02 -0.75 -1.33
N ILE A 68 12.84 -0.72 -0.70
CA ILE A 68 11.85 -1.81 -0.77
C ILE A 68 10.83 -1.50 -1.86
N ARG A 69 10.83 -2.31 -2.91
CA ARG A 69 9.87 -2.19 -3.99
C ARG A 69 8.59 -2.94 -3.66
N CYS A 70 7.46 -2.27 -3.81
CA CYS A 70 6.12 -2.82 -3.67
C CYS A 70 5.22 -2.38 -4.84
N SER A 71 3.99 -2.87 -4.87
CA SER A 71 3.02 -2.53 -5.92
C SER A 71 1.77 -1.93 -5.28
N GLU A 72 1.41 -0.74 -5.67
CA GLU A 72 0.12 -0.19 -5.33
C GLU A 72 -0.96 -0.87 -6.16
N LEU A 73 -2.06 -1.26 -5.51
CA LEU A 73 -3.25 -1.87 -6.11
C LEU A 73 -4.48 -1.19 -5.48
N GLY A 74 -4.71 0.05 -5.85
CA GLY A 74 -5.73 0.88 -5.24
C GLY A 74 -6.05 2.10 -6.10
N ASP A 75 -6.18 3.24 -5.47
CA ASP A 75 -6.73 4.45 -6.06
C ASP A 75 -6.01 4.92 -7.32
N PHE A 76 -4.68 4.81 -7.35
CA PHE A 76 -3.88 5.23 -8.48
C PHE A 76 -3.90 4.23 -9.63
N SER A 77 -3.55 2.97 -9.37
CA SER A 77 -3.43 1.95 -10.43
C SER A 77 -4.77 1.43 -10.93
N MET A 78 -5.79 1.44 -10.08
CA MET A 78 -7.15 1.03 -10.44
C MET A 78 -8.00 2.19 -10.97
N GLU A 79 -7.40 3.38 -11.14
CA GLU A 79 -8.07 4.54 -11.74
C GLU A 79 -9.40 4.89 -11.02
N TYR A 80 -9.37 4.89 -9.66
CA TYR A 80 -10.54 5.07 -8.81
C TYR A 80 -11.38 6.30 -9.19
N ASP A 81 -10.71 7.42 -9.41
CA ASP A 81 -11.29 8.72 -9.74
C ASP A 81 -11.97 8.78 -11.14
N LEU A 82 -11.69 7.80 -12.00
CA LEU A 82 -12.31 7.65 -13.32
C LEU A 82 -13.46 6.64 -13.34
N LYS A 83 -13.78 6.03 -12.20
CA LYS A 83 -14.80 4.98 -12.06
C LYS A 83 -16.15 5.55 -11.65
N THR A 84 -17.23 4.82 -11.99
CA THR A 84 -18.57 5.12 -11.46
C THR A 84 -18.63 4.80 -9.95
N PRO A 85 -19.59 5.40 -9.21
CA PRO A 85 -19.74 5.12 -7.78
C PRO A 85 -19.91 3.63 -7.44
N GLU A 86 -20.53 2.85 -8.33
CA GLU A 86 -20.70 1.41 -8.16
C GLU A 86 -19.35 0.69 -8.30
N GLN A 87 -18.56 1.06 -9.30
CA GLN A 87 -17.23 0.49 -9.54
C GLN A 87 -16.22 0.90 -8.46
N GLN A 88 -16.36 2.11 -7.90
CA GLN A 88 -15.49 2.58 -6.82
C GLN A 88 -15.60 1.71 -5.57
N LYS A 89 -16.79 1.16 -5.27
CA LYS A 89 -17.01 0.26 -4.13
C LYS A 89 -16.24 -1.06 -4.22
N GLU A 90 -15.82 -1.46 -5.41
CA GLU A 90 -15.07 -2.69 -5.65
C GLU A 90 -13.55 -2.48 -5.56
N VAL A 91 -13.08 -1.24 -5.49
CA VAL A 91 -11.65 -0.94 -5.39
C VAL A 91 -11.17 -1.13 -3.95
N CYS A 92 -10.25 -2.08 -3.78
CA CYS A 92 -9.53 -2.25 -2.52
C CYS A 92 -8.28 -1.35 -2.55
N ASN A 93 -8.13 -0.47 -1.58
CA ASN A 93 -6.95 0.40 -1.49
C ASN A 93 -5.83 -0.31 -0.73
N VAL A 94 -4.96 -1.01 -1.44
CA VAL A 94 -3.90 -1.83 -0.84
C VAL A 94 -2.54 -1.66 -1.51
N VAL A 95 -1.49 -1.88 -0.74
CA VAL A 95 -0.12 -2.01 -1.25
C VAL A 95 0.37 -3.44 -1.06
N ARG A 96 0.78 -4.08 -2.15
CA ARG A 96 1.26 -5.47 -2.17
C ARG A 96 2.76 -5.55 -2.05
N LEU A 97 3.24 -6.37 -1.11
CA LEU A 97 4.61 -6.87 -1.06
C LEU A 97 4.63 -8.31 -1.58
N ALA A 98 5.19 -8.50 -2.75
CA ALA A 98 5.31 -9.82 -3.37
C ALA A 98 6.51 -10.57 -2.78
N ILE A 99 6.31 -11.82 -2.39
CA ILE A 99 7.37 -12.69 -1.89
C ILE A 99 7.91 -13.51 -3.06
N ASN A 100 9.11 -13.17 -3.50
CA ASN A 100 9.80 -13.88 -4.56
C ASN A 100 10.34 -15.24 -4.08
N ARG A 101 10.35 -16.18 -5.03
CA ARG A 101 10.83 -17.54 -4.81
C ARG A 101 12.30 -17.54 -4.40
N SER A 102 12.58 -18.18 -3.27
CA SER A 102 13.95 -18.53 -2.83
C SER A 102 14.96 -17.37 -2.85
N GLN A 103 14.47 -16.13 -2.91
CA GLN A 103 15.33 -14.94 -2.96
C GLN A 103 15.40 -14.20 -1.62
N PHE A 104 14.41 -14.41 -0.76
CA PHE A 104 14.37 -13.74 0.53
C PHE A 104 14.76 -14.68 1.66
N SER A 105 15.71 -14.24 2.46
CA SER A 105 16.07 -14.88 3.72
C SER A 105 15.24 -14.28 4.87
N LYS A 106 15.37 -14.88 6.06
CA LYS A 106 14.77 -14.33 7.29
C LYS A 106 15.22 -12.89 7.53
N GLN A 107 16.49 -12.56 7.29
CA GLN A 107 17.03 -11.22 7.49
C GLN A 107 16.34 -10.18 6.57
N HIS A 108 16.01 -10.55 5.33
CA HIS A 108 15.24 -9.67 4.46
C HIS A 108 13.83 -9.42 5.01
N MET A 109 13.17 -10.45 5.56
CA MET A 109 11.85 -10.30 6.18
C MET A 109 11.92 -9.41 7.42
N ASP A 110 12.91 -9.62 8.28
CA ASP A 110 13.15 -8.81 9.48
C ASP A 110 13.40 -7.34 9.10
N TYR A 111 14.15 -7.09 8.03
CA TYR A 111 14.38 -5.74 7.51
C TYR A 111 13.08 -5.08 7.01
N ILE A 112 12.25 -5.80 6.26
CA ILE A 112 10.97 -5.29 5.77
C ILE A 112 10.04 -4.96 6.94
N ILE A 113 9.99 -5.83 7.96
CA ILE A 113 9.19 -5.59 9.17
C ILE A 113 9.66 -4.30 9.87
N ALA A 114 10.97 -4.15 10.07
CA ALA A 114 11.53 -2.97 10.73
C ALA A 114 11.25 -1.67 9.92
N ALA A 115 11.47 -1.71 8.60
CA ALA A 115 11.26 -0.57 7.70
C ALA A 115 9.80 -0.12 7.67
N LEU A 116 8.85 -1.05 7.48
CA LEU A 116 7.42 -0.73 7.48
C LEU A 116 6.92 -0.29 8.84
N THR A 117 7.41 -0.88 9.92
CA THR A 117 7.09 -0.44 11.28
C THR A 117 7.54 1.00 11.52
N GLN A 118 8.75 1.36 11.05
CA GLN A 118 9.24 2.72 11.16
C GLN A 118 8.41 3.68 10.31
N LEU A 119 8.13 3.31 9.06
CA LEU A 119 7.31 4.14 8.17
C LEU A 119 5.88 4.31 8.70
N TYR A 120 5.32 3.29 9.35
CA TYR A 120 4.02 3.39 10.00
C TYR A 120 4.00 4.39 11.17
N LYS A 121 5.08 4.44 11.95
CA LYS A 121 5.24 5.48 12.99
C LYS A 121 5.35 6.88 12.40
N ASP A 122 6.04 7.00 11.28
CA ASP A 122 6.31 8.25 10.58
C ASP A 122 5.28 8.56 9.47
N ARG A 123 4.13 7.86 9.43
CA ARG A 123 3.16 7.92 8.33
C ARG A 123 2.64 9.31 8.01
N ASP A 124 2.60 10.19 9.00
CA ASP A 124 2.16 11.58 8.81
C ASP A 124 3.17 12.40 7.98
N THR A 125 4.40 11.91 7.81
CA THR A 125 5.43 12.51 6.95
C THR A 125 5.36 12.05 5.49
N VAL A 126 4.56 11.04 5.18
CA VAL A 126 4.34 10.58 3.81
C VAL A 126 3.53 11.65 3.06
N PRO A 127 3.98 12.18 1.92
CA PRO A 127 3.25 13.22 1.21
C PRO A 127 1.97 12.67 0.56
N ASN A 128 1.04 13.54 0.21
CA ASN A 128 0.01 13.22 -0.77
C ASN A 128 0.59 13.37 -2.18
N LEU A 129 -0.03 12.76 -3.17
CA LEU A 129 0.38 12.86 -4.57
C LEU A 129 -0.70 13.50 -5.41
N LYS A 130 -0.27 14.30 -6.39
CA LYS A 130 -1.13 14.86 -7.43
C LYS A 130 -0.60 14.44 -8.80
N ILE A 131 -1.47 13.94 -9.65
CA ILE A 131 -1.11 13.59 -11.02
C ILE A 131 -0.91 14.88 -11.82
N THR A 132 0.26 15.06 -12.40
CA THR A 132 0.63 16.23 -13.20
C THR A 132 0.60 15.96 -14.70
N PHE A 133 0.65 14.69 -15.10
CA PHE A 133 0.55 14.26 -16.49
C PHE A 133 -0.05 12.86 -16.59
N GLY A 134 -0.81 12.59 -17.65
CA GLY A 134 -1.28 11.25 -17.99
C GLY A 134 -2.47 10.74 -17.18
N HIS A 135 -3.23 11.63 -16.53
CA HIS A 135 -4.36 11.30 -15.67
C HIS A 135 -5.37 10.35 -16.32
N THR A 136 -5.74 10.60 -17.57
CA THR A 136 -6.73 9.83 -18.33
C THR A 136 -6.13 8.81 -19.30
N LEU A 137 -4.81 8.62 -19.28
CA LEU A 137 -4.17 7.64 -20.15
C LEU A 137 -4.51 6.22 -19.68
N PRO A 138 -4.80 5.28 -20.61
CA PRO A 138 -4.98 3.87 -20.26
C PRO A 138 -3.77 3.34 -19.50
N MET A 139 -4.02 2.54 -18.45
CA MET A 139 -2.97 1.97 -17.61
C MET A 139 -2.02 3.06 -17.06
N ARG A 140 -2.59 4.14 -16.55
CA ARG A 140 -1.86 5.34 -16.10
C ARG A 140 -0.70 5.06 -15.15
N HIS A 141 -0.75 3.97 -14.38
CA HIS A 141 0.34 3.57 -13.47
C HIS A 141 1.68 3.30 -14.19
N PHE A 142 1.69 3.14 -15.54
CA PHE A 142 2.91 3.04 -16.34
C PHE A 142 3.29 4.36 -17.01
N HIS A 143 2.38 5.33 -17.12
CA HIS A 143 2.57 6.50 -17.97
C HIS A 143 2.38 7.82 -17.22
N ALA A 144 1.63 7.83 -16.13
CA ALA A 144 1.35 9.05 -15.41
C ALA A 144 2.54 9.53 -14.60
N TRP A 145 2.66 10.85 -14.51
CA TRP A 145 3.59 11.51 -13.60
C TRP A 145 2.80 12.06 -12.43
N ALA A 146 3.37 11.93 -11.25
CA ALA A 146 2.78 12.46 -10.02
C ALA A 146 3.85 13.18 -9.21
N GLU A 147 3.44 14.25 -8.56
CA GLU A 147 4.30 15.08 -7.71
C GLU A 147 3.75 15.11 -6.28
N PRO A 148 4.64 15.15 -5.28
CA PRO A 148 4.21 15.31 -3.90
C PRO A 148 3.60 16.69 -3.67
N TYR A 149 2.54 16.75 -2.88
CA TYR A 149 1.99 18.01 -2.40
C TYR A 149 1.56 17.91 -0.93
N ALA A 150 1.57 19.04 -0.24
CA ALA A 150 0.99 19.15 1.08
C ALA A 150 -0.49 19.57 0.94
N PRO A 151 -1.44 18.83 1.53
CA PRO A 151 -2.84 19.23 1.50
C PRO A 151 -3.02 20.59 2.18
N SER A 152 -3.92 21.43 1.65
CA SER A 152 -4.31 22.66 2.33
C SER A 152 -5.04 22.33 3.63
N LYS A 153 -5.06 23.27 4.59
CA LYS A 153 -5.78 23.06 5.86
C LYS A 153 -7.29 22.83 5.66
N GLU A 154 -7.85 23.29 4.56
CA GLU A 154 -9.26 23.10 4.18
C GLU A 154 -9.55 21.67 3.72
N GLU A 155 -8.62 21.03 3.01
CA GLU A 155 -8.74 19.63 2.58
C GLU A 155 -8.59 18.63 3.74
N MET A 156 -8.00 19.04 4.87
CA MET A 156 -7.85 18.20 6.07
C MET A 156 -9.08 18.19 6.97
N CYS A 157 -10.09 19.03 6.71
CA CYS A 157 -11.24 19.22 7.59
C CYS A 157 -12.51 18.45 7.20
N ASP A 158 -12.48 17.67 6.13
CA ASP A 158 -13.63 16.86 5.72
C ASP A 158 -13.66 15.49 6.44
N GLU A 159 -13.61 15.52 7.77
CA GLU A 159 -13.64 14.33 8.65
C GLU A 159 -15.03 13.65 8.72
N GLY A 160 -15.97 13.98 7.82
CA GLY A 160 -17.40 13.67 8.00
C GLY A 160 -17.96 12.41 7.35
N ASN A 161 -17.24 11.68 6.49
CA ASN A 161 -17.92 10.70 5.60
C ASN A 161 -17.46 9.23 5.68
N TYR A 162 -16.67 8.82 6.69
CA TYR A 162 -16.17 7.43 6.76
C TYR A 162 -16.88 6.52 7.79
N GLU A 163 -17.96 6.98 8.45
CA GLU A 163 -18.63 6.20 9.52
C GLU A 163 -19.66 5.15 9.04
N ASN A 164 -19.76 4.83 7.76
CA ASN A 164 -20.72 3.80 7.31
C ASN A 164 -20.18 2.99 6.11
N LYS A 165 -19.18 2.10 6.37
CA LYS A 165 -18.98 0.92 5.52
C LYS A 165 -18.53 -0.28 6.34
#